data_89c28f29f90303dee849bebf2ea9d323
#
_entry.id   89c28f29f90303dee849bebf2ea9d323
#
_cell.length_a   1.000
_cell.length_b   1.000
_cell.length_c   1.000
_cell.angle_alpha   90.00
_cell.angle_beta   90.00
_cell.angle_gamma   90.00
#
_symmetry.space_group_name_H-M   'P 1'
#
loop_
_entity.id
_entity.type
_entity.pdbx_description
1 polymer ?
#
loop_
_entity_poly.entity_id
_entity_poly.type
_entity_poly.pdbx_seq_one_letter_code
_entity_poly.pdbx_strand_id
1 'polypeptide(L)'
;MTLHREGRTLLFTSLLIVLGINGLFAYFFPENVYLRETIVVITSLFYLIILQFFRVPKRVTEINPKHIIAPADGKVVVIEETVETEYFNGPRRQVSIFMSPINVHVNFNPISGIVSYFKYHPGKFLVAWHPKSSTENERTTYVVKHENGTEVLFRQIAGALAKRICWYAKEGDAVVQGTEFGFIKFGSRIDIYLPLDAEICVNIDDKPVGGETVIAKLA
;
A
#
# COMPACT_ATOMS: atom_id res chain seq x y z
N MET A 1 -16.03 4.45 -6.94
CA MET A 1 -14.66 4.97 -6.75
C MET A 1 -14.75 6.25 -5.92
N THR A 2 -13.98 6.36 -4.86
CA THR A 2 -13.91 7.54 -3.97
C THR A 2 -12.47 8.02 -3.88
N LEU A 3 -12.25 9.18 -3.25
CA LEU A 3 -10.91 9.70 -2.96
C LEU A 3 -10.54 9.43 -1.51
N HIS A 4 -9.32 8.96 -1.32
CA HIS A 4 -8.81 8.60 -0.01
C HIS A 4 -8.64 9.83 0.89
N ARG A 5 -8.97 9.68 2.20
CA ARG A 5 -8.89 10.76 3.19
C ARG A 5 -7.50 11.39 3.30
N GLU A 6 -6.43 10.59 3.16
CA GLU A 6 -5.04 11.04 3.22
C GLU A 6 -4.63 11.94 2.03
N GLY A 7 -5.44 11.97 0.97
CA GLY A 7 -5.23 12.82 -0.20
C GLY A 7 -5.90 14.18 -0.12
N ARG A 8 -6.88 14.39 0.76
CA ARG A 8 -7.75 15.58 0.74
C ARG A 8 -6.99 16.89 0.77
N THR A 9 -6.05 17.02 1.70
CA THR A 9 -5.23 18.25 1.83
C THR A 9 -4.35 18.45 0.59
N LEU A 10 -3.65 17.40 0.12
CA LEU A 10 -2.79 17.49 -1.05
C LEU A 10 -3.57 17.81 -2.32
N LEU A 11 -4.74 17.20 -2.51
CA LEU A 11 -5.63 17.47 -3.64
C LEU A 11 -6.14 18.91 -3.62
N PHE A 12 -6.54 19.41 -2.46
CA PHE A 12 -7.00 20.78 -2.34
C PHE A 12 -5.87 21.79 -2.59
N THR A 13 -4.71 21.61 -1.97
CA THR A 13 -3.57 22.52 -2.15
C THR A 13 -3.03 22.47 -3.58
N SER A 14 -2.92 21.29 -4.19
CA SER A 14 -2.48 21.16 -5.58
C SER A 14 -3.48 21.79 -6.56
N LEU A 15 -4.79 21.71 -6.30
CA LEU A 15 -5.82 22.40 -7.09
C LEU A 15 -5.62 23.92 -7.06
N LEU A 16 -5.42 24.49 -5.84
CA LEU A 16 -5.17 25.92 -5.71
C LEU A 16 -3.90 26.35 -6.44
N ILE A 17 -2.83 25.55 -6.39
CA ILE A 17 -1.58 25.81 -7.13
C ILE A 17 -1.83 25.78 -8.63
N VAL A 18 -2.54 24.78 -9.13
CA VAL A 18 -2.90 24.67 -10.55
C VAL A 18 -3.70 25.89 -11.01
N LEU A 19 -4.72 26.28 -10.25
CA LEU A 19 -5.52 27.49 -10.57
C LEU A 19 -4.66 28.76 -10.52
N GLY A 20 -3.79 28.91 -9.53
CA GLY A 20 -2.88 30.05 -9.42
C GLY A 20 -1.90 30.14 -10.59
N ILE A 21 -1.25 29.03 -10.98
CA ILE A 21 -0.35 28.98 -12.14
C ILE A 21 -1.10 29.40 -13.41
N ASN A 22 -2.26 28.80 -13.68
CA ASN A 22 -3.04 29.13 -14.88
C ASN A 22 -3.53 30.58 -14.88
N GLY A 23 -3.92 31.12 -13.71
CA GLY A 23 -4.30 32.53 -13.56
C GLY A 23 -3.14 33.48 -13.83
N LEU A 24 -1.94 33.18 -13.31
CA LEU A 24 -0.73 33.98 -13.59
C LEU A 24 -0.37 33.98 -15.08
N PHE A 25 -0.39 32.83 -15.74
CA PHE A 25 -0.12 32.75 -17.16
C PHE A 25 -1.19 33.48 -18.00
N ALA A 26 -2.44 33.42 -17.61
CA ALA A 26 -3.50 34.17 -18.27
C ALA A 26 -3.32 35.70 -18.11
N TYR A 27 -2.82 36.14 -16.95
CA TYR A 27 -2.59 37.57 -16.69
C TYR A 27 -1.35 38.10 -17.41
N PHE A 28 -0.20 37.41 -17.33
CA PHE A 28 1.06 37.89 -17.88
C PHE A 28 1.23 37.67 -19.40
N PHE A 29 0.52 36.67 -19.94
CA PHE A 29 0.62 36.31 -21.38
C PHE A 29 -0.76 36.26 -22.05
N PRO A 30 -1.55 37.34 -22.00
CA PRO A 30 -2.93 37.34 -22.50
C PRO A 30 -3.03 37.02 -24.00
N GLU A 31 -2.07 37.47 -24.80
CA GLU A 31 -2.07 37.30 -26.26
C GLU A 31 -1.51 35.92 -26.69
N ASN A 32 -0.76 35.22 -25.85
CA ASN A 32 -0.13 33.94 -26.21
C ASN A 32 -1.03 32.75 -25.85
N VAL A 33 -2.04 32.52 -26.71
CA VAL A 33 -3.03 31.45 -26.50
C VAL A 33 -2.37 30.08 -26.42
N TYR A 34 -1.40 29.77 -27.29
CA TYR A 34 -0.72 28.48 -27.32
C TYR A 34 0.02 28.17 -26.01
N LEU A 35 0.71 29.17 -25.46
CA LEU A 35 1.40 29.01 -24.18
C LEU A 35 0.41 28.70 -23.05
N ARG A 36 -0.69 29.44 -22.97
CA ARG A 36 -1.73 29.25 -21.94
C ARG A 36 -2.35 27.86 -22.02
N GLU A 37 -2.76 27.42 -23.21
CA GLU A 37 -3.33 26.09 -23.43
C GLU A 37 -2.33 24.99 -23.07
N THR A 38 -1.06 25.14 -23.44
CA THR A 38 -0.01 24.18 -23.07
C THR A 38 0.14 24.06 -21.55
N ILE A 39 0.16 25.19 -20.83
CA ILE A 39 0.24 25.17 -19.35
C ILE A 39 -1.01 24.54 -18.74
N VAL A 40 -2.21 24.84 -19.25
CA VAL A 40 -3.46 24.19 -18.79
C VAL A 40 -3.37 22.67 -18.95
N VAL A 41 -2.91 22.18 -20.10
CA VAL A 41 -2.78 20.74 -20.36
C VAL A 41 -1.78 20.10 -19.37
N ILE A 42 -0.58 20.68 -19.24
CA ILE A 42 0.47 20.14 -18.35
C ILE A 42 -0.01 20.09 -16.90
N THR A 43 -0.57 21.18 -16.39
CA THR A 43 -1.03 21.26 -14.99
C THR A 43 -2.24 20.38 -14.73
N SER A 44 -3.14 20.23 -15.71
CA SER A 44 -4.28 19.30 -15.63
C SER A 44 -3.81 17.84 -15.59
N LEU A 45 -2.87 17.44 -16.44
CA LEU A 45 -2.28 16.10 -16.43
C LEU A 45 -1.60 15.80 -15.09
N PHE A 46 -0.84 16.75 -14.57
CA PHE A 46 -0.21 16.61 -13.24
C PHE A 46 -1.26 16.43 -12.14
N TYR A 47 -2.34 17.22 -12.16
CA TYR A 47 -3.42 17.09 -11.19
C TYR A 47 -4.15 15.75 -11.29
N LEU A 48 -4.39 15.27 -12.52
CA LEU A 48 -5.00 13.95 -12.76
C LEU A 48 -4.13 12.80 -12.22
N ILE A 49 -2.81 12.90 -12.29
CA ILE A 49 -1.89 11.91 -11.69
C ILE A 49 -2.06 11.87 -10.17
N ILE A 50 -2.19 13.04 -9.51
CA ILE A 50 -2.43 13.10 -8.07
C ILE A 50 -3.80 12.50 -7.71
N LEU A 51 -4.85 12.83 -8.47
CA LEU A 51 -6.19 12.23 -8.30
C LEU A 51 -6.16 10.71 -8.45
N GLN A 52 -5.48 10.22 -9.48
CA GLN A 52 -5.30 8.80 -9.76
C GLN A 52 -4.62 8.07 -8.59
N PHE A 53 -3.60 8.71 -7.98
CA PHE A 53 -2.87 8.13 -6.86
C PHE A 53 -3.78 7.91 -5.62
N PHE A 54 -4.65 8.87 -5.32
CA PHE A 54 -5.53 8.80 -4.13
C PHE A 54 -6.88 8.14 -4.40
N ARG A 55 -7.05 7.45 -5.51
CA ARG A 55 -8.30 6.73 -5.80
C ARG A 55 -8.49 5.54 -4.86
N VAL A 56 -9.72 5.34 -4.44
CA VAL A 56 -10.15 4.15 -3.70
C VAL A 56 -11.24 3.44 -4.52
N PRO A 57 -10.93 2.33 -5.17
CA PRO A 57 -11.93 1.53 -5.86
C PRO A 57 -12.82 0.82 -4.84
N LYS A 58 -14.03 0.46 -5.25
CA LYS A 58 -14.83 -0.50 -4.49
C LYS A 58 -14.20 -1.88 -4.62
N ARG A 59 -14.03 -2.56 -3.50
CA ARG A 59 -13.57 -3.95 -3.44
C ARG A 59 -14.68 -4.84 -2.91
N VAL A 60 -14.73 -6.05 -3.42
CA VAL A 60 -15.65 -7.08 -2.94
C VAL A 60 -14.79 -8.22 -2.41
N THR A 61 -14.64 -8.28 -1.10
CA THR A 61 -13.87 -9.32 -0.44
C THR A 61 -14.77 -10.50 -0.13
N GLU A 62 -14.40 -11.66 -0.61
CA GLU A 62 -14.98 -12.93 -0.17
C GLU A 62 -14.28 -13.36 1.12
N ILE A 63 -14.93 -13.11 2.26
CA ILE A 63 -14.39 -13.44 3.56
C ILE A 63 -14.30 -14.95 3.71
N ASN A 64 -13.10 -15.47 3.91
CA ASN A 64 -12.87 -16.89 4.12
C ASN A 64 -11.75 -17.10 5.15
N PRO A 65 -11.99 -17.81 6.27
CA PRO A 65 -11.01 -18.00 7.34
C PRO A 65 -9.77 -18.79 6.91
N LYS A 66 -9.86 -19.52 5.81
CA LYS A 66 -8.72 -20.28 5.27
C LYS A 66 -7.92 -19.51 4.21
N HIS A 67 -8.43 -18.37 3.73
CA HIS A 67 -7.76 -17.60 2.70
C HIS A 67 -6.94 -16.45 3.29
N ILE A 68 -5.76 -16.25 2.75
CA ILE A 68 -4.99 -15.03 2.93
C ILE A 68 -5.12 -14.23 1.63
N ILE A 69 -5.71 -13.06 1.73
CA ILE A 69 -5.89 -12.19 0.55
C ILE A 69 -4.75 -11.19 0.42
N ALA A 70 -4.55 -10.70 -0.80
CA ALA A 70 -3.55 -9.68 -1.08
C ALA A 70 -3.82 -8.41 -0.27
N PRO A 71 -2.85 -7.93 0.52
CA PRO A 71 -3.02 -6.69 1.30
C PRO A 71 -2.88 -5.43 0.46
N ALA A 72 -2.49 -5.53 -0.80
CA ALA A 72 -2.28 -4.39 -1.69
C ALA A 72 -2.38 -4.77 -3.16
N ASP A 73 -2.70 -3.79 -4.01
CA ASP A 73 -2.48 -3.87 -5.46
C ASP A 73 -0.99 -3.77 -5.74
N GLY A 74 -0.48 -4.59 -6.62
CA GLY A 74 0.93 -4.49 -6.97
C GLY A 74 1.42 -5.65 -7.82
N LYS A 75 2.70 -5.94 -7.70
CA LYS A 75 3.37 -7.05 -8.38
C LYS A 75 4.09 -7.91 -7.33
N VAL A 76 3.91 -9.22 -7.37
CA VAL A 76 4.65 -10.17 -6.53
C VAL A 76 6.11 -10.16 -6.95
N VAL A 77 7.00 -9.85 -6.01
CA VAL A 77 8.45 -9.71 -6.29
C VAL A 77 9.32 -10.68 -5.48
N VAL A 78 8.77 -11.27 -4.41
CA VAL A 78 9.46 -12.27 -3.59
C VAL A 78 8.48 -13.36 -3.19
N ILE A 79 8.87 -14.60 -3.30
CA ILE A 79 8.28 -15.79 -2.68
C ILE A 79 9.44 -16.66 -2.22
N GLU A 80 9.71 -16.70 -0.92
CA GLU A 80 10.84 -17.45 -0.36
C GLU A 80 10.57 -17.92 1.07
N GLU A 81 11.33 -18.90 1.53
CA GLU A 81 11.41 -19.23 2.93
C GLU A 81 12.52 -18.42 3.60
N THR A 82 12.18 -17.77 4.69
CA THR A 82 13.11 -16.90 5.43
C THR A 82 12.89 -17.01 6.93
N VAL A 83 13.85 -16.56 7.72
CA VAL A 83 13.71 -16.47 9.17
C VAL A 83 13.15 -15.08 9.51
N GLU A 84 11.93 -15.07 10.06
CA GLU A 84 11.37 -13.84 10.61
C GLU A 84 11.92 -13.62 12.01
N THR A 85 12.61 -12.50 12.25
CA THR A 85 13.46 -12.25 13.43
C THR A 85 12.87 -11.25 14.43
N GLU A 86 11.70 -10.68 14.18
CA GLU A 86 11.10 -9.64 15.02
C GLU A 86 10.08 -10.20 16.01
N TYR A 87 9.20 -11.06 15.55
CA TYR A 87 8.10 -11.61 16.34
C TYR A 87 8.19 -13.11 16.49
N PHE A 88 8.24 -13.85 15.37
CA PHE A 88 8.23 -15.31 15.39
C PHE A 88 9.58 -15.91 15.78
N ASN A 89 10.67 -15.26 15.49
CA ASN A 89 12.04 -15.76 15.66
C ASN A 89 12.23 -17.18 15.07
N GLY A 90 11.63 -17.39 13.88
CA GLY A 90 11.60 -18.70 13.25
C GLY A 90 11.30 -18.66 11.77
N PRO A 91 11.36 -19.82 11.09
CA PRO A 91 11.16 -19.90 9.65
C PRO A 91 9.70 -19.56 9.27
N ARG A 92 9.55 -18.78 8.21
CA ARG A 92 8.27 -18.38 7.62
C ARG A 92 8.39 -18.35 6.10
N ARG A 93 7.26 -18.46 5.42
CA ARG A 93 7.18 -18.21 3.99
C ARG A 93 6.81 -16.75 3.75
N GLN A 94 7.72 -16.02 3.11
CA GLN A 94 7.54 -14.62 2.76
C GLN A 94 6.95 -14.50 1.37
N VAL A 95 5.90 -13.69 1.23
CA VAL A 95 5.39 -13.17 -0.04
C VAL A 95 5.48 -11.66 0.00
N SER A 96 6.08 -11.04 -1.02
CA SER A 96 6.24 -9.60 -1.10
C SER A 96 5.56 -9.02 -2.32
N ILE A 97 4.78 -7.96 -2.12
CA ILE A 97 4.05 -7.26 -3.17
C ILE A 97 4.60 -5.83 -3.28
N PHE A 98 5.21 -5.52 -4.41
CA PHE A 98 5.69 -4.18 -4.75
C PHE A 98 4.56 -3.35 -5.34
N MET A 99 4.35 -2.16 -4.80
CA MET A 99 3.33 -1.19 -5.21
C MET A 99 4.00 -0.06 -5.99
N SER A 100 3.81 -0.04 -7.30
CA SER A 100 4.27 1.07 -8.12
C SER A 100 3.39 2.32 -7.90
N PRO A 101 3.88 3.56 -8.15
CA PRO A 101 3.11 4.80 -7.94
C PRO A 101 1.76 4.86 -8.67
N ILE A 102 1.55 4.05 -9.70
CA ILE A 102 0.28 4.00 -10.45
C ILE A 102 -0.73 3.02 -9.86
N ASN A 103 -0.33 2.15 -8.92
CA ASN A 103 -1.23 1.22 -8.24
C ASN A 103 -2.15 1.95 -7.23
N VAL A 104 -3.16 1.24 -6.72
CA VAL A 104 -3.92 1.67 -5.54
C VAL A 104 -3.04 1.49 -4.30
N HIS A 105 -3.01 2.49 -3.43
CA HIS A 105 -2.12 2.50 -2.25
C HIS A 105 -2.84 2.27 -0.92
N VAL A 106 -4.13 1.93 -0.96
CA VAL A 106 -4.87 1.41 0.20
C VAL A 106 -4.34 0.03 0.55
N ASN A 107 -4.15 -0.21 1.84
CA ASN A 107 -3.72 -1.50 2.35
C ASN A 107 -4.86 -2.19 3.10
N PHE A 108 -5.08 -3.46 2.78
CA PHE A 108 -6.21 -4.27 3.24
C PHE A 108 -5.75 -5.37 4.19
N ASN A 109 -6.51 -5.61 5.26
CA ASN A 109 -6.25 -6.72 6.17
C ASN A 109 -6.27 -8.06 5.42
N PRO A 110 -5.17 -8.83 5.42
CA PRO A 110 -5.09 -10.08 4.67
C PRO A 110 -5.93 -11.21 5.29
N ILE A 111 -6.26 -11.10 6.57
CA ILE A 111 -7.01 -12.08 7.37
C ILE A 111 -7.83 -11.35 8.44
N SER A 112 -8.93 -11.97 8.89
CA SER A 112 -9.70 -11.51 10.07
C SER A 112 -9.04 -12.00 11.37
N GLY A 113 -9.20 -11.24 12.46
CA GLY A 113 -8.71 -11.64 13.78
C GLY A 113 -8.47 -10.45 14.69
N ILE A 114 -7.63 -10.66 15.70
CA ILE A 114 -7.18 -9.62 16.63
C ILE A 114 -5.74 -9.25 16.31
N VAL A 115 -5.44 -7.95 16.28
CA VAL A 115 -4.05 -7.47 16.17
C VAL A 115 -3.32 -7.82 17.47
N SER A 116 -2.51 -8.88 17.44
CA SER A 116 -1.74 -9.37 18.59
C SER A 116 -0.41 -8.65 18.79
N TYR A 117 0.06 -7.96 17.75
CA TYR A 117 1.30 -7.19 17.80
C TYR A 117 1.25 -6.04 16.79
N PHE A 118 1.73 -4.87 17.21
CA PHE A 118 1.96 -3.71 16.33
C PHE A 118 3.25 -3.01 16.71
N LYS A 119 4.07 -2.69 15.71
CA LYS A 119 5.28 -1.88 15.93
C LYS A 119 5.58 -1.00 14.72
N TYR A 120 5.85 0.28 14.99
CA TYR A 120 6.38 1.23 14.03
C TYR A 120 7.91 1.29 14.17
N HIS A 121 8.59 1.25 13.03
CA HIS A 121 10.04 1.39 12.96
C HIS A 121 10.39 2.59 12.10
N PRO A 122 10.99 3.65 12.65
CA PRO A 122 11.62 4.68 11.85
C PRO A 122 12.76 4.07 11.04
N GLY A 123 13.00 4.58 9.84
CA GLY A 123 14.04 4.01 8.98
C GLY A 123 14.41 4.90 7.80
N LYS A 124 15.13 4.30 6.85
CA LYS A 124 15.55 4.92 5.60
C LYS A 124 14.40 4.90 4.57
N PHE A 125 14.67 5.44 3.40
CA PHE A 125 13.79 5.45 2.24
C PHE A 125 14.56 4.90 1.03
N LEU A 126 15.05 3.66 1.14
CA LEU A 126 15.63 2.95 0.00
C LEU A 126 14.50 2.60 -0.99
N VAL A 127 14.85 2.38 -2.26
CA VAL A 127 13.87 1.89 -3.23
C VAL A 127 13.24 0.59 -2.74
N ALA A 128 11.91 0.45 -2.84
CA ALA A 128 11.17 -0.62 -2.17
C ALA A 128 11.51 -2.05 -2.66
N TRP A 129 12.07 -2.20 -3.86
CA TRP A 129 12.56 -3.50 -4.36
C TRP A 129 14.00 -3.84 -3.92
N HIS A 130 14.67 -2.93 -3.22
CA HIS A 130 16.00 -3.22 -2.70
C HIS A 130 15.92 -4.29 -1.59
N PRO A 131 16.79 -5.34 -1.56
CA PRO A 131 16.70 -6.42 -0.57
C PRO A 131 16.70 -5.93 0.89
N LYS A 132 17.47 -4.88 1.20
CA LYS A 132 17.53 -4.29 2.55
C LYS A 132 16.33 -3.41 2.92
N SER A 133 15.39 -3.14 2.00
CA SER A 133 14.23 -2.29 2.29
C SER A 133 13.34 -2.87 3.41
N SER A 134 13.20 -4.19 3.46
CA SER A 134 12.41 -4.88 4.50
C SER A 134 12.93 -4.70 5.93
N THR A 135 14.21 -4.34 6.09
CA THR A 135 14.86 -4.21 7.40
C THR A 135 15.31 -2.80 7.73
N GLU A 136 15.70 -2.00 6.73
CA GLU A 136 16.28 -0.68 6.95
C GLU A 136 15.32 0.49 6.70
N ASN A 137 14.25 0.29 5.90
CA ASN A 137 13.29 1.36 5.61
C ASN A 137 12.31 1.60 6.77
N GLU A 138 11.72 2.81 6.77
CA GLU A 138 10.52 3.10 7.57
C GLU A 138 9.48 2.01 7.29
N ARG A 139 8.97 1.40 8.35
CA ARG A 139 8.03 0.28 8.25
C ARG A 139 7.11 0.18 9.45
N THR A 140 5.97 -0.46 9.25
CA THR A 140 5.12 -0.97 10.32
C THR A 140 5.10 -2.48 10.27
N THR A 141 5.06 -3.13 11.42
CA THR A 141 4.86 -4.57 11.55
C THR A 141 3.55 -4.83 12.27
N TYR A 142 2.71 -5.67 11.68
CA TYR A 142 1.48 -6.17 12.26
C TYR A 142 1.53 -7.68 12.38
N VAL A 143 0.97 -8.21 13.47
CA VAL A 143 0.58 -9.61 13.54
C VAL A 143 -0.90 -9.67 13.86
N VAL A 144 -1.64 -10.40 13.04
CA VAL A 144 -3.06 -10.68 13.28
C VAL A 144 -3.20 -12.14 13.64
N LYS A 145 -3.80 -12.40 14.81
CA LYS A 145 -4.13 -13.72 15.31
C LYS A 145 -5.57 -14.04 14.96
N HIS A 146 -5.75 -15.04 14.11
CA HIS A 146 -7.06 -15.57 13.72
C HIS A 146 -7.67 -16.42 14.85
N GLU A 147 -8.98 -16.63 14.84
CA GLU A 147 -9.72 -17.40 15.85
C GLU A 147 -9.22 -18.85 16.00
N ASN A 148 -8.74 -19.47 14.93
CA ASN A 148 -8.16 -20.81 14.96
C ASN A 148 -6.74 -20.86 15.56
N GLY A 149 -6.20 -19.73 16.01
CA GLY A 149 -4.87 -19.60 16.60
C GLY A 149 -3.75 -19.32 15.60
N THR A 150 -4.02 -19.36 14.30
CA THR A 150 -3.01 -19.00 13.25
C THR A 150 -2.65 -17.52 13.34
N GLU A 151 -1.37 -17.23 13.27
CA GLU A 151 -0.85 -15.87 13.27
C GLU A 151 -0.20 -15.55 11.91
N VAL A 152 -0.57 -14.41 11.36
CA VAL A 152 -0.03 -13.88 10.10
C VAL A 152 0.61 -12.52 10.37
N LEU A 153 1.90 -12.41 10.05
CA LEU A 153 2.62 -11.15 10.12
C LEU A 153 2.65 -10.48 8.76
N PHE A 154 2.42 -9.16 8.73
CA PHE A 154 2.59 -8.37 7.53
C PHE A 154 3.20 -7.01 7.85
N ARG A 155 3.99 -6.49 6.93
CA ARG A 155 4.73 -5.22 7.04
C ARG A 155 4.38 -4.27 5.94
N GLN A 156 4.05 -3.02 6.29
CA GLN A 156 4.11 -1.91 5.36
C GLN A 156 5.57 -1.41 5.31
N ILE A 157 6.12 -1.24 4.12
CA ILE A 157 7.51 -0.82 3.93
C ILE A 157 7.50 0.39 2.98
N ALA A 158 8.02 1.51 3.44
CA ALA A 158 8.17 2.72 2.65
C ALA A 158 9.18 2.52 1.52
N GLY A 159 8.94 3.16 0.37
CA GLY A 159 9.90 3.22 -0.74
C GLY A 159 10.61 4.57 -0.82
N ALA A 160 11.47 4.76 -1.82
CA ALA A 160 12.29 5.97 -1.98
C ALA A 160 11.48 7.27 -2.15
N LEU A 161 10.28 7.18 -2.71
CA LEU A 161 9.37 8.33 -2.84
C LEU A 161 8.32 8.39 -1.72
N ALA A 162 8.28 7.36 -0.85
CA ALA A 162 7.33 7.31 0.24
C ALA A 162 7.66 8.38 1.27
N LYS A 163 6.69 9.25 1.55
CA LYS A 163 6.86 10.31 2.56
C LYS A 163 6.19 9.96 3.88
N ARG A 164 5.35 8.93 3.93
CA ARG A 164 4.64 8.53 5.14
C ARG A 164 3.91 7.20 4.96
N ILE A 165 4.04 6.34 5.93
CA ILE A 165 3.12 5.23 6.19
C ILE A 165 1.99 5.75 7.08
N CYS A 166 0.74 5.49 6.68
CA CYS A 166 -0.45 5.72 7.49
C CYS A 166 -0.97 4.36 7.94
N TRP A 167 -1.20 4.21 9.24
CA TRP A 167 -1.77 3.01 9.85
C TRP A 167 -2.99 3.36 10.69
N TYR A 168 -3.97 2.48 10.74
CA TYR A 168 -5.26 2.77 11.37
C TYR A 168 -5.62 1.75 12.45
N ALA A 169 -5.09 0.54 12.36
CA ALA A 169 -5.24 -0.47 13.38
C ALA A 169 -4.09 -0.41 14.39
N LYS A 170 -4.34 -0.83 15.62
CA LYS A 170 -3.37 -0.92 16.72
C LYS A 170 -3.54 -2.25 17.44
N GLU A 171 -2.60 -2.58 18.28
CA GLU A 171 -2.65 -3.78 19.12
C GLU A 171 -3.93 -3.82 19.96
N GLY A 172 -4.59 -4.97 19.96
CA GLY A 172 -5.87 -5.23 20.60
C GLY A 172 -7.10 -5.01 19.70
N ASP A 173 -6.97 -4.33 18.55
CA ASP A 173 -8.10 -4.09 17.66
C ASP A 173 -8.54 -5.38 16.95
N ALA A 174 -9.87 -5.57 16.85
CA ALA A 174 -10.46 -6.57 15.96
C ALA A 174 -10.46 -6.06 14.52
N VAL A 175 -9.96 -6.87 13.60
CA VAL A 175 -9.89 -6.54 12.16
C VAL A 175 -10.62 -7.58 11.33
N VAL A 176 -11.19 -7.13 10.22
CA VAL A 176 -11.91 -7.98 9.28
C VAL A 176 -11.15 -8.04 7.96
N GLN A 177 -11.02 -9.23 7.40
CA GLN A 177 -10.39 -9.47 6.09
C GLN A 177 -10.96 -8.53 5.03
N GLY A 178 -10.09 -7.90 4.23
CA GLY A 178 -10.48 -6.96 3.19
C GLY A 178 -10.82 -5.55 3.67
N THR A 179 -10.89 -5.29 4.97
CA THR A 179 -11.01 -3.92 5.48
C THR A 179 -9.67 -3.20 5.41
N GLU A 180 -9.71 -1.88 5.30
CA GLU A 180 -8.53 -1.05 5.24
C GLU A 180 -7.79 -1.01 6.59
N PHE A 181 -6.48 -1.30 6.61
CA PHE A 181 -5.64 -1.12 7.80
C PHE A 181 -4.61 0.00 7.65
N GLY A 182 -4.40 0.52 6.45
CA GLY A 182 -3.43 1.57 6.24
C GLY A 182 -3.36 2.09 4.81
N PHE A 183 -2.44 3.04 4.62
CA PHE A 183 -2.16 3.66 3.33
C PHE A 183 -0.68 4.06 3.27
N ILE A 184 0.01 3.81 2.14
CA ILE A 184 1.41 4.21 1.97
C ILE A 184 1.51 5.23 0.84
N LYS A 185 2.11 6.40 1.10
CA LYS A 185 2.23 7.47 0.10
C LYS A 185 3.47 7.26 -0.78
N PHE A 186 3.26 7.13 -2.11
CA PHE A 186 4.28 7.15 -3.18
C PHE A 186 5.31 6.02 -3.20
N GLY A 187 4.89 4.85 -3.68
CA GLY A 187 5.76 3.71 -3.94
C GLY A 187 6.19 2.97 -2.66
N SER A 188 5.90 1.69 -2.61
CA SER A 188 6.01 0.93 -1.38
C SER A 188 6.07 -0.57 -1.64
N ARG A 189 6.18 -1.34 -0.58
CA ARG A 189 6.12 -2.79 -0.60
C ARG A 189 5.36 -3.27 0.62
N ILE A 190 4.65 -4.37 0.50
CA ILE A 190 4.11 -5.11 1.63
C ILE A 190 4.72 -6.50 1.64
N ASP A 191 5.29 -6.89 2.77
CA ASP A 191 5.74 -8.24 3.03
C ASP A 191 4.72 -8.96 3.90
N ILE A 192 4.40 -10.21 3.57
CA ILE A 192 3.53 -11.09 4.33
C ILE A 192 4.32 -12.33 4.71
N TYR A 193 4.28 -12.72 5.99
CA TYR A 193 4.98 -13.88 6.53
C TYR A 193 3.95 -14.90 6.99
N LEU A 194 3.94 -16.04 6.33
CA LEU A 194 2.97 -17.10 6.46
C LEU A 194 3.59 -18.32 7.16
N PRO A 195 2.80 -19.20 7.77
CA PRO A 195 3.25 -20.53 8.16
C PRO A 195 3.83 -21.29 6.95
N LEU A 196 4.78 -22.21 7.19
CA LEU A 196 5.43 -22.96 6.10
C LEU A 196 4.50 -23.93 5.37
N ASP A 197 3.45 -24.40 6.06
CA ASP A 197 2.41 -25.28 5.52
C ASP A 197 1.33 -24.56 4.71
N ALA A 198 1.37 -23.24 4.65
CA ALA A 198 0.44 -22.48 3.80
C ALA A 198 0.69 -22.75 2.31
N GLU A 199 -0.37 -23.09 1.58
CA GLU A 199 -0.37 -23.24 0.11
C GLU A 199 -0.32 -21.86 -0.56
N ILE A 200 0.77 -21.57 -1.29
CA ILE A 200 0.88 -20.31 -2.04
C ILE A 200 0.09 -20.40 -3.34
N CYS A 201 -0.77 -19.40 -3.61
CA CYS A 201 -1.69 -19.36 -4.75
C CYS A 201 -1.26 -18.35 -5.83
N VAL A 202 -0.10 -17.74 -5.71
CA VAL A 202 0.45 -16.76 -6.66
C VAL A 202 1.88 -17.11 -7.07
N ASN A 203 2.32 -16.55 -8.19
CA ASN A 203 3.68 -16.69 -8.70
C ASN A 203 4.39 -15.35 -8.70
N ILE A 204 5.72 -15.37 -8.84
CA ILE A 204 6.52 -14.17 -9.12
C ILE A 204 5.99 -13.50 -10.40
N ASP A 205 5.94 -12.18 -10.40
CA ASP A 205 5.40 -11.31 -11.45
C ASP A 205 3.87 -11.26 -11.57
N ASP A 206 3.11 -12.06 -10.83
CA ASP A 206 1.66 -11.92 -10.76
C ASP A 206 1.28 -10.53 -10.23
N LYS A 207 0.10 -10.05 -10.65
CA LYS A 207 -0.42 -8.73 -10.28
C LYS A 207 -1.69 -8.88 -9.44
N PRO A 208 -1.57 -9.20 -8.15
CA PRO A 208 -2.72 -9.33 -7.28
C PRO A 208 -3.47 -8.01 -7.11
N VAL A 209 -4.76 -8.14 -6.89
CA VAL A 209 -5.68 -7.06 -6.55
C VAL A 209 -5.91 -7.08 -5.05
N GLY A 210 -5.52 -6.00 -4.38
CA GLY A 210 -5.64 -5.87 -2.93
C GLY A 210 -7.08 -5.95 -2.46
N GLY A 211 -7.31 -6.71 -1.39
CA GLY A 211 -8.64 -6.97 -0.85
C GLY A 211 -9.46 -8.03 -1.57
N GLU A 212 -8.97 -8.60 -2.71
CA GLU A 212 -9.73 -9.57 -3.51
C GLU A 212 -8.93 -10.84 -3.85
N THR A 213 -7.69 -10.71 -4.33
CA THR A 213 -6.91 -11.87 -4.77
C THR A 213 -6.45 -12.74 -3.61
N VAL A 214 -6.74 -14.03 -3.64
CA VAL A 214 -6.20 -15.02 -2.69
C VAL A 214 -4.74 -15.25 -3.03
N ILE A 215 -3.82 -14.95 -2.09
CA ILE A 215 -2.38 -15.16 -2.25
C ILE A 215 -1.88 -16.43 -1.59
N ALA A 216 -2.61 -16.94 -0.61
CA ALA A 216 -2.31 -18.21 0.04
C ALA A 216 -3.56 -18.81 0.69
N LYS A 217 -3.51 -20.12 0.97
CA LYS A 217 -4.49 -20.84 1.77
C LYS A 217 -3.82 -21.44 3.00
N LEU A 218 -4.48 -21.31 4.14
CA LEU A 218 -4.10 -21.96 5.37
C LEU A 218 -4.57 -23.41 5.38
N ALA A 219 -3.81 -24.28 6.03
CA ALA A 219 -4.13 -25.70 6.19
C ALA A 219 -5.45 -25.95 6.94
#